data_cad05f852d92de9e597d44ade69154d7
#
_entry.id   cad05f852d92de9e597d44ade69154d7
#
_cell.length_a   1.000
_cell.length_b   1.000
_cell.length_c   1.000
_cell.angle_alpha   90.00
_cell.angle_beta   90.00
_cell.angle_gamma   90.00
#
_symmetry.space_group_name_H-M   'P 1'
#
loop_
_entity.id
_entity.type
_entity.pdbx_description
1 polymer ?
#
loop_
_entity_poly.entity_id
_entity_poly.type
_entity_poly.pdbx_seq_one_letter_code
_entity_poly.pdbx_strand_id
1 'polypeptide(L)'
;QQQEIRHQEAVIAKLKSFNREESIKRAESREKMLDKIDRLEKPVQTNDSMDIRLEPDVVSGNDVLTVTDLSKSFDTQTLFTNVDFEIKRGERVAVIGNNGTGKTTLLKIINGIIPADSGQIRLGSKVHIGYYDQEHQILHMDKTLFQEIQDTYPNMNNTQIRNTLAA
;
A
#
# COMPACT_ATOMS: atom_id res chain seq x y z
N GLN A 1 -22.26 22.27 7.02
CA GLN A 1 -23.13 22.59 5.89
C GLN A 1 -24.37 21.68 5.82
N GLN A 2 -24.22 20.33 5.80
CA GLN A 2 -25.40 19.42 5.74
C GLN A 2 -26.33 19.51 6.94
N GLN A 3 -25.82 19.73 8.14
CA GLN A 3 -26.66 19.96 9.34
C GLN A 3 -27.44 21.29 9.25
N GLU A 4 -26.81 22.31 8.73
CA GLU A 4 -27.42 23.61 8.52
C GLU A 4 -28.53 23.54 7.46
N ILE A 5 -28.30 22.86 6.34
CA ILE A 5 -29.29 22.63 5.29
C ILE A 5 -30.52 21.91 5.87
N ARG A 6 -30.33 20.81 6.60
CA ARG A 6 -31.44 20.07 7.25
C ARG A 6 -32.21 20.94 8.25
N HIS A 7 -31.50 21.77 9.00
CA HIS A 7 -32.15 22.70 9.93
C HIS A 7 -33.03 23.72 9.19
N GLN A 8 -32.54 24.31 8.11
CA GLN A 8 -33.29 25.25 7.29
C GLN A 8 -34.49 24.59 6.61
N GLU A 9 -34.36 23.37 6.08
CA GLU A 9 -35.46 22.59 5.52
C GLU A 9 -36.59 22.35 6.56
N ALA A 10 -36.21 21.99 7.79
CA ALA A 10 -37.17 21.80 8.88
C ALA A 10 -37.89 23.10 9.26
N VAL A 11 -37.20 24.25 9.28
CA VAL A 11 -37.80 25.56 9.55
C VAL A 11 -38.74 25.96 8.43
N ILE A 12 -38.40 25.71 7.16
CA ILE A 12 -39.25 25.97 6.00
C ILE A 12 -40.55 25.16 6.08
N ALA A 13 -40.42 23.85 6.37
CA ALA A 13 -41.57 22.96 6.54
C ALA A 13 -42.52 23.46 7.65
N LYS A 14 -41.96 23.90 8.77
CA LYS A 14 -42.74 24.47 9.89
C LYS A 14 -43.41 25.77 9.53
N LEU A 15 -42.78 26.67 8.78
CA LEU A 15 -43.36 27.93 8.33
C LEU A 15 -44.53 27.69 7.35
N LYS A 16 -44.40 26.72 6.45
CA LYS A 16 -45.48 26.35 5.52
C LYS A 16 -46.66 25.71 6.23
N SER A 17 -46.48 25.00 7.34
CA SER A 17 -47.56 24.38 8.11
C SER A 17 -48.49 25.42 8.80
N PHE A 18 -48.05 26.64 9.03
CA PHE A 18 -48.86 27.70 9.66
C PHE A 18 -49.88 28.32 8.73
N ASN A 19 -49.88 28.09 7.44
CA ASN A 19 -50.82 28.52 6.40
C ASN A 19 -51.22 30.01 6.47
N ARG A 20 -50.33 30.88 6.98
CA ARG A 20 -50.46 32.33 7.00
C ARG A 20 -49.63 32.94 5.89
N GLU A 21 -50.19 33.95 5.20
CA GLU A 21 -49.56 34.58 4.03
C GLU A 21 -48.14 35.10 4.30
N GLU A 22 -47.90 35.72 5.47
CA GLU A 22 -46.57 36.14 5.88
C GLU A 22 -45.61 34.98 6.14
N SER A 23 -46.08 33.85 6.69
CA SER A 23 -45.26 32.65 6.95
C SER A 23 -44.86 31.98 5.64
N ILE A 24 -45.76 31.98 4.65
CA ILE A 24 -45.48 31.44 3.30
C ILE A 24 -44.43 32.31 2.61
N LYS A 25 -44.54 33.64 2.61
CA LYS A 25 -43.52 34.55 2.06
C LYS A 25 -42.15 34.38 2.70
N ARG A 26 -42.10 34.15 4.01
CA ARG A 26 -40.83 33.85 4.73
C ARG A 26 -40.27 32.50 4.36
N ALA A 27 -41.09 31.49 4.14
CA ALA A 27 -40.67 30.18 3.68
C ALA A 27 -40.08 30.25 2.27
N GLU A 28 -40.73 30.91 1.32
CA GLU A 28 -40.24 31.10 -0.06
C GLU A 28 -38.91 31.86 -0.12
N SER A 29 -38.77 32.90 0.72
CA SER A 29 -37.50 33.64 0.80
C SER A 29 -36.34 32.72 1.26
N ARG A 30 -36.60 31.85 2.25
CA ARG A 30 -35.58 30.87 2.73
C ARG A 30 -35.30 29.77 1.72
N GLU A 31 -36.29 29.30 0.97
CA GLU A 31 -36.10 28.36 -0.13
C GLU A 31 -35.16 28.94 -1.20
N LYS A 32 -35.40 30.19 -1.61
CA LYS A 32 -34.51 30.89 -2.56
C LYS A 32 -33.07 31.06 -2.04
N MET A 33 -32.88 31.18 -0.74
CA MET A 33 -31.54 31.20 -0.14
C MET A 33 -30.91 29.84 -0.12
N LEU A 34 -31.67 28.78 0.15
CA LEU A 34 -31.19 27.38 0.11
C LEU A 34 -30.79 26.96 -1.30
N ASP A 35 -31.53 27.34 -2.33
CA ASP A 35 -31.21 27.03 -3.74
C ASP A 35 -29.93 27.71 -4.24
N LYS A 36 -29.52 28.80 -3.59
CA LYS A 36 -28.24 29.48 -3.89
C LYS A 36 -27.05 28.87 -3.21
N ILE A 37 -27.23 27.91 -2.29
CA ILE A 37 -26.13 27.23 -1.61
C ILE A 37 -25.65 26.10 -2.52
N ASP A 38 -24.45 26.24 -3.06
CA ASP A 38 -23.75 25.15 -3.72
C ASP A 38 -23.61 23.97 -2.75
N ARG A 39 -24.31 22.87 -3.04
CA ARG A 39 -24.24 21.66 -2.24
C ARG A 39 -22.90 21.00 -2.51
N LEU A 40 -22.06 20.96 -1.49
CA LEU A 40 -20.84 20.14 -1.55
C LEU A 40 -21.24 18.68 -1.74
N GLU A 41 -20.86 18.13 -2.87
CA GLU A 41 -21.00 16.70 -3.11
C GLU A 41 -20.19 15.93 -2.05
N LYS A 42 -20.79 14.85 -1.54
CA LYS A 42 -20.02 13.95 -0.67
C LYS A 42 -18.78 13.47 -1.45
N PRO A 43 -17.59 13.50 -0.83
CA PRO A 43 -16.44 12.84 -1.43
C PRO A 43 -16.85 11.42 -1.83
N VAL A 44 -16.60 11.06 -3.08
CA VAL A 44 -16.78 9.69 -3.53
C VAL A 44 -15.88 8.85 -2.65
N GLN A 45 -16.44 8.01 -1.77
CA GLN A 45 -15.68 7.01 -1.07
C GLN A 45 -15.24 6.00 -2.13
N THR A 46 -14.06 6.21 -2.69
CA THR A 46 -13.37 5.17 -3.43
C THR A 46 -13.08 4.04 -2.46
N ASN A 47 -13.46 2.84 -2.85
CA ASN A 47 -13.15 1.65 -2.05
C ASN A 47 -11.65 1.40 -2.24
N ASP A 48 -10.82 1.93 -1.32
CA ASP A 48 -9.35 1.81 -1.36
C ASP A 48 -8.86 0.40 -0.97
N SER A 49 -9.75 -0.58 -0.88
CA SER A 49 -9.37 -1.97 -0.65
C SER A 49 -8.89 -2.60 -1.95
N MET A 50 -7.59 -2.79 -2.06
CA MET A 50 -6.93 -3.55 -3.10
C MET A 50 -6.92 -5.03 -2.71
N ASP A 51 -7.62 -5.88 -3.45
CA ASP A 51 -7.58 -7.33 -3.27
C ASP A 51 -6.53 -7.93 -4.22
N ILE A 52 -5.29 -8.08 -3.73
CA ILE A 52 -4.21 -8.70 -4.49
C ILE A 52 -4.20 -10.19 -4.16
N ARG A 53 -4.56 -11.03 -5.13
CA ARG A 53 -4.38 -12.49 -5.06
C ARG A 53 -3.07 -12.86 -5.74
N LEU A 54 -2.09 -13.27 -4.94
CA LEU A 54 -0.82 -13.79 -5.42
C LEU A 54 -0.86 -15.31 -5.33
N GLU A 55 -1.00 -15.97 -6.46
CA GLU A 55 -0.87 -17.42 -6.56
C GLU A 55 0.54 -17.76 -7.07
N PRO A 56 1.27 -18.68 -6.41
CA PRO A 56 2.58 -19.07 -6.87
C PRO A 56 2.47 -19.92 -8.13
N ASP A 57 3.19 -19.56 -9.18
CA ASP A 57 3.32 -20.36 -10.42
C ASP A 57 4.00 -21.69 -10.13
N VAL A 58 4.94 -21.72 -9.20
CA VAL A 58 5.67 -22.91 -8.77
C VAL A 58 5.65 -23.02 -7.24
N VAL A 59 5.21 -24.17 -6.73
CA VAL A 59 5.21 -24.44 -5.29
C VAL A 59 6.65 -24.79 -4.85
N SER A 60 7.20 -24.02 -3.91
CA SER A 60 8.50 -24.27 -3.28
C SER A 60 8.52 -25.52 -2.40
N GLY A 61 9.72 -26.00 -2.05
CA GLY A 61 9.91 -26.95 -0.95
C GLY A 61 9.39 -26.41 0.40
N ASN A 62 9.39 -27.24 1.43
CA ASN A 62 8.94 -26.82 2.77
C ASN A 62 9.93 -25.84 3.42
N ASP A 63 11.22 -26.12 3.28
CA ASP A 63 12.29 -25.23 3.77
C ASP A 63 12.54 -24.14 2.70
N VAL A 64 12.29 -22.90 3.07
CA VAL A 64 12.36 -21.76 2.14
C VAL A 64 13.69 -21.03 2.29
N LEU A 65 14.08 -20.76 3.52
CA LEU A 65 15.31 -20.04 3.82
C LEU A 65 15.94 -20.60 5.10
N THR A 66 17.22 -20.87 5.06
CA THR A 66 18.03 -21.20 6.23
C THR A 66 19.21 -20.24 6.29
N VAL A 67 19.38 -19.61 7.43
CA VAL A 67 20.48 -18.69 7.74
C VAL A 67 21.27 -19.27 8.90
N THR A 68 22.58 -19.37 8.75
CA THR A 68 23.46 -19.97 9.77
C THR A 68 24.68 -19.09 10.01
N ASP A 69 24.97 -18.77 11.30
CA ASP A 69 26.12 -18.01 11.78
C ASP A 69 26.34 -16.66 11.07
N LEU A 70 25.25 -16.04 10.61
CA LEU A 70 25.32 -14.82 9.81
C LEU A 70 25.80 -13.65 10.63
N SER A 71 26.85 -12.95 10.16
CA SER A 71 27.39 -11.76 10.82
C SER A 71 27.65 -10.65 9.81
N LYS A 72 27.46 -9.39 10.26
CA LYS A 72 27.74 -8.20 9.48
C LYS A 72 28.18 -7.03 10.33
N SER A 73 29.25 -6.38 9.89
CA SER A 73 29.76 -5.13 10.45
C SER A 73 30.06 -4.14 9.32
N PHE A 74 30.03 -2.87 9.63
CA PHE A 74 30.53 -1.79 8.78
C PHE A 74 31.56 -1.00 9.58
N ASP A 75 32.77 -0.93 9.08
CA ASP A 75 33.91 -0.28 9.74
C ASP A 75 34.05 -0.74 11.22
N THR A 76 33.74 0.13 12.16
CA THR A 76 33.82 -0.15 13.60
C THR A 76 32.48 -0.57 14.23
N GLN A 77 31.40 -0.52 13.46
CA GLN A 77 30.07 -0.82 13.99
C GLN A 77 29.62 -2.23 13.60
N THR A 78 29.50 -3.10 14.60
CA THR A 78 28.87 -4.41 14.43
C THR A 78 27.34 -4.25 14.44
N LEU A 79 26.69 -4.73 13.38
CA LEU A 79 25.24 -4.69 13.29
C LEU A 79 24.61 -5.93 13.94
N PHE A 80 25.12 -7.10 13.61
CA PHE A 80 24.67 -8.38 14.20
C PHE A 80 25.77 -9.45 14.05
N THR A 81 25.73 -10.42 14.94
CA THR A 81 26.69 -11.55 14.97
C THR A 81 25.93 -12.84 15.22
N ASN A 82 26.39 -13.90 14.54
CA ASN A 82 25.94 -15.28 14.73
C ASN A 82 24.40 -15.42 14.72
N VAL A 83 23.79 -14.85 13.70
CA VAL A 83 22.33 -14.92 13.54
C VAL A 83 21.96 -16.22 12.84
N ASP A 84 21.11 -17.01 13.50
CA ASP A 84 20.57 -18.26 13.01
C ASP A 84 19.05 -18.21 12.96
N PHE A 85 18.45 -18.58 11.84
CA PHE A 85 17.01 -18.78 11.74
C PHE A 85 16.64 -19.58 10.48
N GLU A 86 15.43 -20.14 10.51
CA GLU A 86 14.83 -20.84 9.39
C GLU A 86 13.46 -20.23 9.10
N ILE A 87 13.10 -20.22 7.82
CA ILE A 87 11.74 -19.84 7.35
C ILE A 87 11.19 -20.98 6.51
N LYS A 88 10.01 -21.43 6.87
CA LYS A 88 9.26 -22.48 6.16
C LYS A 88 8.17 -21.92 5.28
N ARG A 89 7.70 -22.71 4.34
CA ARG A 89 6.66 -22.31 3.42
C ARG A 89 5.39 -21.91 4.16
N GLY A 90 4.84 -20.74 3.80
CA GLY A 90 3.63 -20.16 4.41
C GLY A 90 3.88 -19.35 5.68
N GLU A 91 5.11 -19.32 6.20
CA GLU A 91 5.44 -18.48 7.35
C GLU A 91 5.53 -17.01 6.98
N ARG A 92 5.14 -16.17 7.94
CA ARG A 92 5.30 -14.72 7.91
C ARG A 92 6.21 -14.30 9.04
N VAL A 93 7.37 -13.76 8.69
CA VAL A 93 8.40 -13.36 9.65
C VAL A 93 8.54 -11.85 9.65
N ALA A 94 8.54 -11.24 10.85
CA ALA A 94 8.78 -9.82 11.02
C ALA A 94 10.15 -9.59 11.69
N VAL A 95 10.96 -8.73 11.08
CA VAL A 95 12.24 -8.29 11.66
C VAL A 95 12.00 -6.97 12.38
N ILE A 96 12.08 -6.98 13.72
CA ILE A 96 11.76 -5.84 14.58
C ILE A 96 13.04 -5.35 15.27
N GLY A 97 13.15 -4.04 15.45
CA GLY A 97 14.27 -3.41 16.15
C GLY A 97 14.33 -1.90 15.89
N ASN A 98 15.17 -1.20 16.63
CA ASN A 98 15.39 0.23 16.48
C ASN A 98 15.99 0.59 15.10
N ASN A 99 15.95 1.88 14.75
CA ASN A 99 16.62 2.34 13.52
C ASN A 99 18.15 2.16 13.64
N GLY A 100 18.79 1.75 12.55
CA GLY A 100 20.23 1.51 12.53
C GLY A 100 20.70 0.13 13.04
N THR A 101 19.80 -0.76 13.50
CA THR A 101 20.17 -2.10 14.00
C THR A 101 20.47 -3.13 12.90
N GLY A 102 20.46 -2.74 11.62
CA GLY A 102 20.83 -3.63 10.51
C GLY A 102 19.67 -4.42 9.88
N LYS A 103 18.38 -4.10 10.18
CA LYS A 103 17.22 -4.77 9.56
C LYS A 103 17.25 -4.77 8.03
N THR A 104 17.42 -3.59 7.45
CA THR A 104 17.52 -3.43 5.99
C THR A 104 18.76 -4.12 5.44
N THR A 105 19.88 -4.07 6.17
CA THR A 105 21.11 -4.76 5.80
C THR A 105 20.93 -6.27 5.76
N LEU A 106 20.25 -6.86 6.75
CA LEU A 106 19.91 -8.27 6.77
C LEU A 106 19.08 -8.67 5.53
N LEU A 107 18.03 -7.89 5.21
CA LEU A 107 17.23 -8.14 4.01
C LEU A 107 18.04 -8.00 2.72
N LYS A 108 18.92 -7.02 2.62
CA LYS A 108 19.82 -6.84 1.47
C LYS A 108 20.81 -7.99 1.32
N ILE A 109 21.30 -8.56 2.43
CA ILE A 109 22.19 -9.74 2.41
C ILE A 109 21.41 -10.98 1.96
N ILE A 110 20.19 -11.21 2.47
CA ILE A 110 19.34 -12.33 2.04
C ILE A 110 19.05 -12.27 0.53
N ASN A 111 18.91 -11.08 -0.01
CA ASN A 111 18.69 -10.86 -1.45
C ASN A 111 19.99 -10.83 -2.28
N GLY A 112 21.16 -11.06 -1.68
CA GLY A 112 22.43 -11.06 -2.38
C GLY A 112 22.91 -9.69 -2.87
N ILE A 113 22.29 -8.60 -2.42
CA ILE A 113 22.65 -7.21 -2.79
C ILE A 113 23.92 -6.78 -2.06
N ILE A 114 24.10 -7.21 -0.83
CA ILE A 114 25.29 -6.93 0.01
C ILE A 114 25.88 -8.26 0.48
N PRO A 115 27.20 -8.45 0.47
CA PRO A 115 27.80 -9.64 1.03
C PRO A 115 27.77 -9.65 2.56
N ALA A 116 27.61 -10.82 3.16
CA ALA A 116 27.84 -11.04 4.57
C ALA A 116 29.36 -11.07 4.86
N ASP A 117 29.75 -10.80 6.12
CA ASP A 117 31.14 -10.94 6.55
C ASP A 117 31.44 -12.39 6.91
N SER A 118 30.47 -13.12 7.48
CA SER A 118 30.54 -14.54 7.77
C SER A 118 29.14 -15.17 7.79
N GLY A 119 29.10 -16.49 7.81
CA GLY A 119 27.88 -17.28 7.81
C GLY A 119 27.43 -17.71 6.43
N GLN A 120 26.30 -18.39 6.37
CA GLN A 120 25.74 -18.95 5.15
C GLN A 120 24.25 -18.68 5.04
N ILE A 121 23.81 -18.44 3.81
CA ILE A 121 22.39 -18.33 3.46
C ILE A 121 22.09 -19.42 2.43
N ARG A 122 21.10 -20.22 2.71
CA ARG A 122 20.65 -21.30 1.85
C ARG A 122 19.17 -21.13 1.52
N LEU A 123 18.87 -21.01 0.24
CA LEU A 123 17.50 -21.03 -0.27
C LEU A 123 17.05 -22.48 -0.53
N GLY A 124 15.82 -22.76 -0.21
CA GLY A 124 15.18 -24.03 -0.51
C GLY A 124 14.97 -24.26 -2.01
N SER A 125 14.54 -25.47 -2.35
CA SER A 125 14.27 -25.82 -3.75
C SER A 125 13.11 -25.02 -4.32
N LYS A 126 13.27 -24.54 -5.55
CA LYS A 126 12.25 -23.76 -6.29
C LYS A 126 11.80 -22.48 -5.55
N VAL A 127 12.68 -21.90 -4.75
CA VAL A 127 12.45 -20.60 -4.08
C VAL A 127 12.98 -19.49 -4.96
N HIS A 128 12.12 -18.52 -5.27
CA HIS A 128 12.50 -17.28 -5.92
C HIS A 128 12.23 -16.13 -4.95
N ILE A 129 13.22 -15.27 -4.74
CA ILE A 129 13.08 -14.12 -3.85
C ILE A 129 12.57 -12.93 -4.66
N GLY A 130 11.48 -12.30 -4.19
CA GLY A 130 11.09 -10.96 -4.61
C GLY A 130 11.48 -9.97 -3.51
N TYR A 131 12.19 -8.92 -3.86
CA TYR A 131 12.58 -7.86 -2.94
C TYR A 131 11.80 -6.57 -3.25
N TYR A 132 11.06 -6.10 -2.26
CA TYR A 132 10.39 -4.80 -2.33
C TYR A 132 11.19 -3.79 -1.50
N ASP A 133 11.87 -2.87 -2.17
CA ASP A 133 12.66 -1.83 -1.52
C ASP A 133 11.81 -0.62 -1.17
N GLN A 134 12.01 -0.08 0.01
CA GLN A 134 11.33 1.11 0.51
C GLN A 134 11.70 2.37 -0.32
N GLU A 135 12.91 2.41 -0.88
CA GLU A 135 13.44 3.55 -1.63
C GLU A 135 13.17 3.49 -3.14
N HIS A 136 12.51 2.44 -3.63
CA HIS A 136 12.18 2.25 -5.05
C HIS A 136 13.38 2.42 -6.02
N GLN A 137 14.61 2.18 -5.57
CA GLN A 137 15.85 2.37 -6.35
C GLN A 137 16.00 1.40 -7.52
N ILE A 138 15.09 0.42 -7.64
CA ILE A 138 15.11 -0.60 -8.70
C ILE A 138 14.52 -0.06 -10.01
N LEU A 139 13.75 1.03 -9.96
CA LEU A 139 13.11 1.59 -11.13
C LEU A 139 14.08 2.43 -11.97
N HIS A 140 14.03 2.24 -13.29
CA HIS A 140 14.79 3.07 -14.23
C HIS A 140 14.03 4.39 -14.46
N MET A 141 14.57 5.48 -13.94
CA MET A 141 13.94 6.81 -13.97
C MET A 141 13.79 7.40 -15.39
N ASP A 142 14.48 6.86 -16.36
CA ASP A 142 14.42 7.22 -17.78
C ASP A 142 13.35 6.47 -18.56
N LYS A 143 12.70 5.47 -17.95
CA LYS A 143 11.64 4.66 -18.56
C LYS A 143 10.25 5.02 -18.03
N THR A 144 9.25 4.77 -18.83
CA THR A 144 7.85 4.78 -18.38
C THR A 144 7.54 3.50 -17.60
N LEU A 145 6.56 3.54 -16.69
CA LEU A 145 6.12 2.36 -15.95
C LEU A 145 5.72 1.20 -16.87
N PHE A 146 5.15 1.52 -18.04
CA PHE A 146 4.80 0.53 -19.03
C PHE A 146 6.05 -0.18 -19.60
N GLN A 147 7.08 0.60 -19.97
CA GLN A 147 8.34 0.06 -20.47
C GLN A 147 9.08 -0.76 -19.42
N GLU A 148 9.04 -0.32 -18.15
CA GLU A 148 9.66 -1.05 -17.03
C GLU A 148 9.08 -2.46 -16.89
N ILE A 149 7.74 -2.59 -16.93
CA ILE A 149 7.08 -3.89 -16.86
C ILE A 149 7.33 -4.70 -18.13
N GLN A 150 7.29 -4.07 -19.31
CA GLN A 150 7.48 -4.76 -20.57
C GLN A 150 8.89 -5.37 -20.69
N ASP A 151 9.91 -4.63 -20.25
CA ASP A 151 11.30 -5.10 -20.29
C ASP A 151 11.57 -6.20 -19.27
N THR A 152 10.94 -6.11 -18.08
CA THR A 152 11.08 -7.12 -17.02
C THR A 152 10.31 -8.40 -17.34
N TYR A 153 9.15 -8.26 -17.97
CA TYR A 153 8.25 -9.37 -18.32
C TYR A 153 7.89 -9.39 -19.81
N PRO A 154 8.82 -9.76 -20.71
CA PRO A 154 8.63 -9.68 -22.15
C PRO A 154 7.48 -10.57 -22.69
N ASN A 155 7.04 -11.56 -21.91
CA ASN A 155 5.93 -12.45 -22.27
C ASN A 155 4.55 -11.87 -21.94
N MET A 156 4.46 -10.73 -21.23
CA MET A 156 3.18 -10.07 -20.95
C MET A 156 2.70 -9.28 -22.17
N ASN A 157 1.43 -9.46 -22.53
CA ASN A 157 0.83 -8.65 -23.59
C ASN A 157 0.44 -7.24 -23.05
N ASN A 158 0.23 -6.30 -23.97
CA ASN A 158 -0.07 -4.90 -23.61
C ASN A 158 -1.32 -4.74 -22.72
N THR A 159 -2.30 -5.62 -22.87
CA THR A 159 -3.53 -5.61 -22.05
C THR A 159 -3.22 -6.03 -20.62
N GLN A 160 -2.40 -7.08 -20.45
CA GLN A 160 -1.97 -7.54 -19.12
C GLN A 160 -1.16 -6.46 -18.40
N ILE A 161 -0.21 -5.82 -19.10
CA ILE A 161 0.60 -4.73 -18.53
C ILE A 161 -0.30 -3.57 -18.07
N ARG A 162 -1.25 -3.15 -18.90
CA ARG A 162 -2.18 -2.06 -18.55
C ARG A 162 -3.07 -2.42 -17.36
N ASN A 163 -3.57 -3.65 -17.30
CA ASN A 163 -4.38 -4.12 -16.17
C ASN A 163 -3.57 -4.18 -14.88
N THR A 164 -2.30 -4.62 -14.95
CA THR A 164 -1.39 -4.61 -13.78
C THR A 164 -1.11 -3.20 -13.27
N LEU A 165 -0.99 -2.22 -14.18
CA LEU A 165 -0.78 -0.81 -13.82
C LEU A 165 -2.04 -0.12 -13.29
N ALA A 166 -3.22 -0.65 -13.60
CA ALA A 166 -4.51 -0.09 -13.19
C ALA A 166 -5.05 -0.69 -11.87
N ALA A 167 -4.46 -1.78 -11.40
CA ALA A 167 -4.83 -2.45 -10.15
C ALA A 167 -4.24 -1.75 -8.94
#